data_7a550bfd45ec768098f547a97a2550eb
#
_entry.id   7a550bfd45ec768098f547a97a2550eb
#
_cell.length_a   1.000
_cell.length_b   1.000
_cell.length_c   1.000
_cell.angle_alpha   90.00
_cell.angle_beta   90.00
_cell.angle_gamma   90.00
#
_symmetry.space_group_name_H-M   'P 1'
#
loop_
_entity.id
_entity.type
_entity.pdbx_description
1 polymer ?
#
loop_
_entity_poly.entity_id
_entity_poly.type
_entity_poly.pdbx_seq_one_letter_code
_entity_poly.pdbx_strand_id
1 'polypeptide(L)'
;LHRTPDGGRTFECYSEDPELTGSLGSAWVRGVQSHDVAVTVKHFVANDTEVERMTVDVDVDERTLRELYLRPFERTVKEAGSWGVMSSYNKVAGAHASQNRRLLTEILRDEWGFDGFVVSDWYGVHEAAPAANAGLDLEMPGPVRIYGDKLVAAVERGDVDEAQVDRLVRNLLVLANRVRADERSADRVEESVDDPDERALTRRAAIAGTVLLRNEPRRAGAAPVLPVDVAAVRRVAVIGPNADIDRCMGGGSASLTPVRHRTLLQAITDRLGPGTATDAEIVYETGVRIDRLTPIVRKGQLRSPAGDPGLTVSSVNGSDWAADVVLQQPTPTTLVRFFGSVPEGVDPRKFSAHIEGSFVPDVDGPHTIGVVTTGPM
;
A
#
# COMPACT_ATOMS: atom_id res chain seq x y z
N LEU A 1 4.84 -9.53 -9.19
CA LEU A 1 4.79 -11.01 -9.13
C LEU A 1 5.39 -11.54 -7.84
N HIS A 2 4.93 -12.73 -7.39
CA HIS A 2 5.54 -13.45 -6.29
C HIS A 2 6.82 -14.14 -6.79
N ARG A 3 7.99 -13.54 -6.57
CA ARG A 3 9.28 -14.12 -6.96
C ARG A 3 9.95 -14.87 -5.83
N THR A 4 9.83 -14.34 -4.61
CA THR A 4 10.34 -14.97 -3.39
C THR A 4 9.34 -14.74 -2.24
N PRO A 5 9.30 -15.63 -1.21
CA PRO A 5 8.42 -15.44 -0.06
C PRO A 5 8.71 -14.16 0.75
N ASP A 6 9.95 -13.68 0.69
CA ASP A 6 10.46 -12.52 1.44
C ASP A 6 10.52 -11.23 0.60
N GLY A 7 9.82 -11.18 -0.54
CA GLY A 7 9.75 -10.00 -1.42
C GLY A 7 9.21 -8.73 -0.76
N GLY A 8 8.57 -8.85 0.40
CA GLY A 8 8.13 -7.73 1.23
C GLY A 8 6.75 -7.18 0.87
N ARG A 9 6.33 -7.24 -0.39
CA ARG A 9 5.03 -6.75 -0.89
C ARG A 9 4.21 -7.81 -1.62
N THR A 10 4.45 -9.08 -1.34
CA THR A 10 3.73 -10.19 -1.97
C THR A 10 2.22 -10.15 -1.72
N PHE A 11 1.77 -9.58 -0.59
CA PHE A 11 0.35 -9.40 -0.27
C PHE A 11 -0.39 -8.46 -1.26
N GLU A 12 0.31 -7.64 -2.03
CA GLU A 12 -0.26 -6.75 -3.05
C GLU A 12 -0.31 -7.41 -4.45
N CYS A 13 0.23 -8.61 -4.60
CA CYS A 13 0.32 -9.30 -5.89
C CYS A 13 -0.71 -10.42 -5.98
N TYR A 14 -1.21 -10.68 -7.18
CA TYR A 14 -2.19 -11.74 -7.41
C TYR A 14 -1.59 -13.14 -7.41
N SER A 15 -0.42 -13.32 -8.05
CA SER A 15 0.17 -14.65 -8.25
C SER A 15 1.67 -14.59 -8.59
N GLU A 16 2.32 -15.74 -8.55
CA GLU A 16 3.62 -15.98 -9.18
C GLU A 16 3.53 -16.18 -10.71
N ASP A 17 2.35 -16.60 -11.17
CA ASP A 17 2.05 -16.81 -12.59
C ASP A 17 1.71 -15.48 -13.27
N PRO A 18 2.47 -15.06 -14.30
CA PRO A 18 2.22 -13.81 -15.02
C PRO A 18 0.90 -13.82 -15.80
N GLU A 19 0.44 -14.97 -16.28
CA GLU A 19 -0.83 -15.09 -17.00
C GLU A 19 -2.03 -14.93 -16.05
N LEU A 20 -1.99 -15.58 -14.89
CA LEU A 20 -3.03 -15.43 -13.87
C LEU A 20 -3.05 -13.99 -13.33
N THR A 21 -1.88 -13.41 -13.05
CA THR A 21 -1.75 -12.01 -12.60
C THR A 21 -2.32 -11.05 -13.64
N GLY A 22 -1.97 -11.21 -14.90
CA GLY A 22 -2.50 -10.40 -15.99
C GLY A 22 -4.00 -10.55 -16.19
N SER A 23 -4.53 -11.77 -16.05
CA SER A 23 -5.96 -12.07 -16.17
C SER A 23 -6.79 -11.40 -15.06
N LEU A 24 -6.39 -11.59 -13.81
CA LEU A 24 -7.06 -10.99 -12.65
C LEU A 24 -6.92 -9.46 -12.65
N GLY A 25 -5.72 -8.95 -12.95
CA GLY A 25 -5.48 -7.51 -13.08
C GLY A 25 -6.34 -6.88 -14.18
N SER A 26 -6.48 -7.53 -15.33
CA SER A 26 -7.34 -7.07 -16.42
C SER A 26 -8.83 -7.05 -16.04
N ALA A 27 -9.29 -8.05 -15.29
CA ALA A 27 -10.67 -8.06 -14.79
C ALA A 27 -10.92 -6.92 -13.80
N TRP A 28 -9.96 -6.66 -12.89
CA TRP A 28 -10.01 -5.55 -11.95
C TRP A 28 -10.05 -4.19 -12.67
N VAL A 29 -9.14 -3.98 -13.63
CA VAL A 29 -9.10 -2.75 -14.43
C VAL A 29 -10.45 -2.48 -15.09
N ARG A 30 -11.00 -3.46 -15.80
CA ARG A 30 -12.31 -3.29 -16.45
C ARG A 30 -13.43 -2.98 -15.46
N GLY A 31 -13.47 -3.68 -14.32
CA GLY A 31 -14.49 -3.47 -13.29
C GLY A 31 -14.46 -2.07 -12.70
N VAL A 32 -13.30 -1.58 -12.31
CA VAL A 32 -13.15 -0.25 -11.71
C VAL A 32 -13.37 0.86 -12.74
N GLN A 33 -12.79 0.73 -13.94
CA GLN A 33 -12.91 1.76 -14.97
C GLN A 33 -14.32 1.87 -15.55
N SER A 34 -15.16 0.86 -15.42
CA SER A 34 -16.58 0.93 -15.81
C SER A 34 -17.41 1.92 -14.97
N HIS A 35 -16.83 2.45 -13.89
CA HIS A 35 -17.42 3.48 -13.03
C HIS A 35 -16.73 4.84 -13.14
N ASP A 36 -16.06 5.12 -14.24
CA ASP A 36 -15.29 6.34 -14.47
C ASP A 36 -14.20 6.58 -13.40
N VAL A 37 -13.63 5.52 -12.84
CA VAL A 37 -12.52 5.55 -11.88
C VAL A 37 -11.27 5.00 -12.54
N ALA A 38 -10.21 5.80 -12.60
CA ALA A 38 -8.96 5.38 -13.20
C ALA A 38 -8.25 4.30 -12.36
N VAL A 39 -7.69 3.31 -13.03
CA VAL A 39 -6.79 2.33 -12.43
C VAL A 39 -5.37 2.62 -12.88
N THR A 40 -4.43 2.59 -11.93
CA THR A 40 -3.00 2.67 -12.19
C THR A 40 -2.35 1.34 -11.83
N VAL A 41 -1.95 0.59 -12.83
CA VAL A 41 -1.26 -0.70 -12.63
C VAL A 41 0.20 -0.47 -12.23
N LYS A 42 0.69 -1.24 -11.25
CA LYS A 42 1.98 -0.99 -10.60
C LYS A 42 2.71 -2.25 -10.15
N HIS A 43 4.00 -2.22 -9.94
CA HIS A 43 4.95 -1.13 -10.26
C HIS A 43 5.71 -1.52 -11.52
N PHE A 44 5.73 -0.67 -12.54
CA PHE A 44 6.29 -0.95 -13.85
C PHE A 44 7.78 -0.57 -13.89
N VAL A 45 8.78 -1.49 -13.78
CA VAL A 45 8.66 -2.94 -13.80
C VAL A 45 9.78 -3.57 -12.95
N ALA A 46 9.62 -4.82 -12.59
CA ALA A 46 10.63 -5.65 -11.92
C ALA A 46 11.05 -5.19 -10.52
N ASN A 47 10.14 -4.59 -9.74
CA ASN A 47 10.34 -4.28 -8.33
C ASN A 47 9.81 -5.44 -7.47
N ASP A 48 10.55 -6.55 -7.41
CA ASP A 48 10.14 -7.77 -6.72
C ASP A 48 10.76 -7.93 -5.34
N THR A 49 11.62 -7.00 -4.93
CA THR A 49 12.23 -6.94 -3.61
C THR A 49 12.17 -5.54 -3.04
N GLU A 50 11.99 -5.43 -1.73
CA GLU A 50 12.04 -4.17 -1.01
C GLU A 50 13.46 -3.82 -0.53
N VAL A 51 14.43 -4.76 -0.68
CA VAL A 51 15.83 -4.52 -0.33
C VAL A 51 16.44 -3.58 -1.35
N GLU A 52 16.89 -2.41 -0.88
CA GLU A 52 17.48 -1.35 -1.71
C GLU A 52 16.66 -0.97 -2.95
N ARG A 53 15.35 -1.07 -2.88
CA ARG A 53 14.44 -0.85 -4.02
C ARG A 53 14.65 0.47 -4.75
N MET A 54 15.20 1.50 -4.08
CA MET A 54 15.48 2.82 -4.67
C MET A 54 16.75 2.86 -5.52
N THR A 55 17.64 1.87 -5.39
CA THR A 55 18.99 1.90 -5.97
C THR A 55 19.35 0.65 -6.75
N VAL A 56 18.68 -0.49 -6.47
CA VAL A 56 18.97 -1.76 -7.14
C VAL A 56 18.83 -1.66 -8.65
N ASP A 57 19.78 -2.24 -9.37
CA ASP A 57 19.70 -2.43 -10.82
C ASP A 57 19.36 -3.88 -11.13
N VAL A 58 18.24 -4.09 -11.79
CA VAL A 58 17.77 -5.44 -12.15
C VAL A 58 18.44 -5.86 -13.44
N ASP A 59 19.32 -6.86 -13.32
CA ASP A 59 19.94 -7.54 -14.46
C ASP A 59 19.01 -8.69 -14.89
N VAL A 60 18.40 -8.53 -16.04
CA VAL A 60 17.42 -9.48 -16.60
C VAL A 60 17.54 -9.54 -18.12
N ASP A 61 17.54 -10.76 -18.67
CA ASP A 61 17.54 -10.95 -20.13
C ASP A 61 16.18 -10.56 -20.73
N GLU A 62 16.20 -10.27 -22.04
CA GLU A 62 15.02 -9.78 -22.76
C GLU A 62 13.85 -10.74 -22.73
N ARG A 63 14.10 -12.04 -22.82
CA ARG A 63 13.03 -13.04 -22.80
C ARG A 63 12.35 -13.07 -21.43
N THR A 64 13.12 -13.13 -20.36
CA THR A 64 12.61 -13.12 -18.99
C THR A 64 11.87 -11.81 -18.71
N LEU A 65 12.40 -10.67 -19.15
CA LEU A 65 11.73 -9.38 -18.99
C LEU A 65 10.34 -9.41 -19.66
N ARG A 66 10.23 -9.91 -20.88
CA ARG A 66 8.98 -9.91 -21.65
C ARG A 66 8.00 -10.98 -21.22
N GLU A 67 8.44 -12.21 -21.04
CA GLU A 67 7.56 -13.33 -20.76
C GLU A 67 7.09 -13.37 -19.30
N LEU A 68 7.84 -12.77 -18.39
CA LEU A 68 7.54 -12.80 -16.96
C LEU A 68 7.12 -11.43 -16.41
N TYR A 69 8.02 -10.44 -16.47
CA TYR A 69 7.83 -9.18 -15.80
C TYR A 69 6.88 -8.21 -16.52
N LEU A 70 7.01 -8.11 -17.83
CA LEU A 70 6.18 -7.24 -18.66
C LEU A 70 4.81 -7.86 -18.98
N ARG A 71 4.72 -9.17 -19.02
CA ARG A 71 3.51 -9.88 -19.45
C ARG A 71 2.22 -9.49 -18.73
N PRO A 72 2.16 -9.36 -17.39
CA PRO A 72 0.94 -8.90 -16.70
C PRO A 72 0.52 -7.48 -17.10
N PHE A 73 1.50 -6.59 -17.29
CA PHE A 73 1.25 -5.22 -17.72
C PHE A 73 0.77 -5.15 -19.17
N GLU A 74 1.40 -5.92 -20.07
CA GLU A 74 0.95 -6.01 -21.46
C GLU A 74 -0.54 -6.38 -21.53
N ARG A 75 -0.96 -7.38 -20.77
CA ARG A 75 -2.36 -7.81 -20.71
C ARG A 75 -3.27 -6.72 -20.18
N THR A 76 -2.91 -6.06 -19.08
CA THR A 76 -3.75 -4.99 -18.51
C THR A 76 -3.85 -3.77 -19.42
N VAL A 77 -2.83 -3.48 -20.21
CA VAL A 77 -2.83 -2.40 -21.20
C VAL A 77 -3.64 -2.81 -22.44
N LYS A 78 -3.27 -3.93 -23.09
CA LYS A 78 -3.84 -4.32 -24.39
C LYS A 78 -5.25 -4.90 -24.29
N GLU A 79 -5.53 -5.70 -23.23
CA GLU A 79 -6.80 -6.40 -23.09
C GLU A 79 -7.83 -5.63 -22.26
N ALA A 80 -7.38 -4.83 -21.29
CA ALA A 80 -8.27 -4.10 -20.38
C ALA A 80 -8.23 -2.58 -20.55
N GLY A 81 -7.28 -2.04 -21.31
CA GLY A 81 -7.20 -0.61 -21.56
C GLY A 81 -6.94 0.19 -20.28
N SER A 82 -5.96 -0.20 -19.47
CA SER A 82 -5.61 0.55 -18.24
C SER A 82 -5.33 2.01 -18.56
N TRP A 83 -5.87 2.92 -17.75
CA TRP A 83 -5.69 4.37 -17.94
C TRP A 83 -4.42 4.91 -17.30
N GLY A 84 -3.81 4.18 -16.38
CA GLY A 84 -2.60 4.58 -15.70
C GLY A 84 -1.60 3.44 -15.52
N VAL A 85 -0.31 3.81 -15.51
CA VAL A 85 0.82 2.96 -15.15
C VAL A 85 1.71 3.71 -14.17
N MET A 86 2.14 3.06 -13.09
CA MET A 86 3.10 3.63 -12.15
C MET A 86 4.47 2.98 -12.37
N SER A 87 5.47 3.81 -12.68
CA SER A 87 6.86 3.34 -12.80
C SER A 87 7.42 2.89 -11.45
N SER A 88 8.27 1.86 -11.47
CA SER A 88 8.93 1.36 -10.27
C SER A 88 10.13 2.21 -9.84
N TYR A 89 10.68 1.92 -8.67
CA TYR A 89 11.86 2.62 -8.13
C TYR A 89 13.17 2.19 -8.75
N ASN A 90 13.31 0.88 -8.95
CA ASN A 90 14.55 0.23 -9.35
C ASN A 90 15.03 0.66 -10.74
N LYS A 91 16.28 0.37 -11.02
CA LYS A 91 16.81 0.42 -12.37
C LYS A 91 16.51 -0.88 -13.10
N VAL A 92 16.45 -0.79 -14.41
CA VAL A 92 16.45 -1.93 -15.35
C VAL A 92 17.43 -1.58 -16.44
N ALA A 93 18.46 -2.42 -16.61
CA ALA A 93 19.54 -2.21 -17.56
C ALA A 93 20.20 -0.80 -17.39
N GLY A 94 20.52 -0.43 -16.17
CA GLY A 94 21.25 0.80 -15.81
C GLY A 94 20.41 2.06 -15.69
N ALA A 95 19.15 2.09 -16.12
CA ALA A 95 18.28 3.27 -16.06
C ALA A 95 17.15 3.07 -15.05
N HIS A 96 16.89 4.07 -14.21
CA HIS A 96 15.71 4.06 -13.33
C HIS A 96 14.43 3.92 -14.17
N ALA A 97 13.48 3.12 -13.70
CA ALA A 97 12.25 2.84 -14.45
C ALA A 97 11.50 4.11 -14.86
N SER A 98 11.49 5.14 -14.00
CA SER A 98 10.89 6.46 -14.28
C SER A 98 11.63 7.27 -15.37
N GLN A 99 12.84 6.87 -15.75
CA GLN A 99 13.72 7.54 -16.72
C GLN A 99 14.11 6.60 -17.87
N ASN A 100 13.50 5.42 -17.95
CA ASN A 100 13.83 4.40 -18.92
C ASN A 100 12.93 4.55 -20.16
N ARG A 101 13.47 5.23 -21.19
CA ARG A 101 12.77 5.47 -22.45
C ARG A 101 12.33 4.16 -23.12
N ARG A 102 13.15 3.11 -23.07
CA ARG A 102 12.80 1.82 -23.64
C ARG A 102 11.54 1.24 -23.01
N LEU A 103 11.41 1.33 -21.69
CA LEU A 103 10.24 0.83 -20.98
C LEU A 103 9.00 1.71 -21.20
N LEU A 104 9.13 3.04 -20.96
CA LEU A 104 7.97 3.94 -20.91
C LEU A 104 7.48 4.39 -22.29
N THR A 105 8.39 4.51 -23.28
CA THR A 105 8.03 4.94 -24.64
C THR A 105 8.01 3.75 -25.59
N GLU A 106 9.16 3.09 -25.82
CA GLU A 106 9.28 2.13 -26.90
C GLU A 106 8.40 0.89 -26.67
N ILE A 107 8.41 0.31 -25.47
CA ILE A 107 7.58 -0.86 -25.16
C ILE A 107 6.15 -0.45 -24.83
N LEU A 108 5.97 0.41 -23.80
CA LEU A 108 4.65 0.72 -23.27
C LEU A 108 3.78 1.46 -24.29
N ARG A 109 4.31 2.54 -24.92
CA ARG A 109 3.53 3.39 -25.83
C ARG A 109 3.59 2.94 -27.28
N ASP A 110 4.81 2.75 -27.83
CA ASP A 110 4.95 2.50 -29.27
C ASP A 110 4.57 1.06 -29.64
N GLU A 111 5.01 0.07 -28.84
CA GLU A 111 4.74 -1.35 -29.12
C GLU A 111 3.32 -1.78 -28.62
N TRP A 112 2.92 -1.36 -27.42
CA TRP A 112 1.64 -1.79 -26.86
C TRP A 112 0.47 -0.83 -27.14
N GLY A 113 0.76 0.38 -27.62
CA GLY A 113 -0.26 1.38 -27.93
C GLY A 113 -0.90 2.03 -26.69
N PHE A 114 -0.17 2.11 -25.58
CA PHE A 114 -0.68 2.73 -24.35
C PHE A 114 -0.95 4.22 -24.54
N ASP A 115 -2.19 4.63 -24.36
CA ASP A 115 -2.68 6.00 -24.52
C ASP A 115 -3.05 6.68 -23.18
N GLY A 116 -2.71 6.05 -22.06
CA GLY A 116 -2.93 6.57 -20.73
C GLY A 116 -1.75 7.39 -20.19
N PHE A 117 -1.78 7.69 -18.89
CA PHE A 117 -0.73 8.42 -18.21
C PHE A 117 0.25 7.51 -17.47
N VAL A 118 1.50 7.98 -17.35
CA VAL A 118 2.54 7.34 -16.53
C VAL A 118 2.85 8.23 -15.34
N VAL A 119 2.71 7.69 -14.13
CA VAL A 119 3.07 8.36 -12.89
C VAL A 119 4.30 7.70 -12.27
N SER A 120 5.15 8.46 -11.59
CA SER A 120 6.24 7.89 -10.80
C SER A 120 5.71 7.26 -9.51
N ASP A 121 6.39 6.26 -8.99
CA ASP A 121 6.27 5.96 -7.57
C ASP A 121 6.81 7.14 -6.74
N TRP A 122 6.43 7.21 -5.45
CA TRP A 122 6.72 8.34 -4.57
C TRP A 122 8.23 8.58 -4.42
N TYR A 123 8.69 9.75 -4.85
CA TYR A 123 10.11 10.13 -4.89
C TYR A 123 10.98 9.32 -5.87
N GLY A 124 10.38 8.59 -6.79
CA GLY A 124 11.07 7.73 -7.77
C GLY A 124 11.64 8.46 -8.99
N VAL A 125 11.55 9.80 -9.05
CA VAL A 125 12.15 10.62 -10.11
C VAL A 125 13.48 11.19 -9.61
N HIS A 126 14.52 11.11 -10.44
CA HIS A 126 15.86 11.57 -10.07
C HIS A 126 16.30 12.80 -10.88
N GLU A 127 15.96 12.86 -12.18
CA GLU A 127 16.35 13.92 -13.10
C GLU A 127 15.19 14.30 -14.02
N ALA A 128 15.00 15.62 -14.26
CA ALA A 128 13.86 16.13 -15.00
C ALA A 128 13.91 15.76 -16.49
N ALA A 129 15.01 16.07 -17.18
CA ALA A 129 15.12 15.85 -18.62
C ALA A 129 15.08 14.36 -18.99
N PRO A 130 15.82 13.45 -18.35
CA PRO A 130 15.69 12.02 -18.63
C PRO A 130 14.29 11.47 -18.41
N ALA A 131 13.61 11.88 -17.33
CA ALA A 131 12.26 11.43 -17.03
C ALA A 131 11.23 11.92 -18.06
N ALA A 132 11.26 13.22 -18.39
CA ALA A 132 10.38 13.79 -19.41
C ALA A 132 10.59 13.16 -20.77
N ASN A 133 11.85 13.00 -21.20
CA ASN A 133 12.20 12.38 -22.49
C ASN A 133 11.89 10.88 -22.54
N ALA A 134 11.84 10.21 -21.37
CA ALA A 134 11.40 8.82 -21.27
C ALA A 134 9.86 8.68 -21.36
N GLY A 135 9.09 9.75 -21.16
CA GLY A 135 7.64 9.72 -21.24
C GLY A 135 6.94 9.57 -19.90
N LEU A 136 7.56 10.01 -18.80
CA LEU A 136 6.94 10.11 -17.48
C LEU A 136 6.06 11.37 -17.44
N ASP A 137 4.74 11.21 -17.27
CA ASP A 137 3.79 12.32 -17.35
C ASP A 137 3.65 13.08 -16.02
N LEU A 138 3.75 12.39 -14.89
CA LEU A 138 3.48 12.94 -13.57
C LEU A 138 4.52 12.49 -12.53
N GLU A 139 5.16 13.48 -11.88
CA GLU A 139 5.98 13.24 -10.69
C GLU A 139 5.12 13.24 -9.43
N MET A 140 5.28 12.24 -8.58
CA MET A 140 4.65 12.15 -7.25
C MET A 140 5.68 11.91 -6.14
N PRO A 141 5.37 12.33 -4.88
CA PRO A 141 4.23 13.14 -4.46
C PRO A 141 4.49 14.65 -4.66
N GLY A 142 3.42 15.45 -4.55
CA GLY A 142 3.60 16.89 -4.33
C GLY A 142 4.16 17.21 -2.93
N PRO A 143 4.78 18.39 -2.71
CA PRO A 143 5.11 19.38 -3.72
C PRO A 143 6.20 18.90 -4.70
N VAL A 144 6.19 19.41 -5.93
CA VAL A 144 7.14 19.01 -6.97
C VAL A 144 8.60 19.22 -6.55
N ARG A 145 9.47 18.25 -6.87
CA ARG A 145 10.89 18.24 -6.47
C ARG A 145 11.85 18.24 -7.66
N ILE A 146 11.47 17.52 -8.70
CA ILE A 146 12.32 17.26 -9.90
C ILE A 146 11.73 17.93 -11.13
N TYR A 147 10.43 17.85 -11.34
CA TYR A 147 9.75 18.64 -12.38
C TYR A 147 9.62 20.12 -11.97
N GLY A 148 8.62 20.86 -12.40
CA GLY A 148 8.48 22.27 -12.12
C GLY A 148 9.63 23.09 -12.71
N ASP A 149 10.26 23.94 -11.92
CA ASP A 149 11.32 24.86 -12.37
C ASP A 149 12.51 24.16 -13.04
N LYS A 150 12.85 22.93 -12.62
CA LYS A 150 13.95 22.17 -13.25
C LYS A 150 13.57 21.65 -14.63
N LEU A 151 12.29 21.31 -14.85
CA LEU A 151 11.81 20.92 -16.17
C LEU A 151 11.73 22.14 -17.09
N VAL A 152 11.25 23.30 -16.59
CA VAL A 152 11.29 24.56 -17.32
C VAL A 152 12.72 24.89 -17.76
N ALA A 153 13.67 24.87 -16.84
CA ALA A 153 15.07 25.12 -17.15
C ALA A 153 15.66 24.09 -18.14
N ALA A 154 15.19 22.85 -18.15
CA ALA A 154 15.60 21.84 -19.13
C ALA A 154 15.08 22.14 -20.54
N VAL A 155 13.86 22.66 -20.65
CA VAL A 155 13.30 23.15 -21.92
C VAL A 155 14.08 24.36 -22.42
N GLU A 156 14.34 25.35 -21.56
CA GLU A 156 15.12 26.56 -21.89
C GLU A 156 16.54 26.24 -22.39
N ARG A 157 17.17 25.17 -21.88
CA ARG A 157 18.48 24.71 -22.36
C ARG A 157 18.41 23.85 -23.63
N GLY A 158 17.21 23.46 -24.07
CA GLY A 158 17.03 22.53 -25.19
C GLY A 158 17.28 21.06 -24.85
N ASP A 159 17.35 20.70 -23.55
CA ASP A 159 17.50 19.30 -23.11
C ASP A 159 16.16 18.52 -23.27
N VAL A 160 15.05 19.22 -23.30
CA VAL A 160 13.68 18.71 -23.52
C VAL A 160 12.96 19.59 -24.51
N ASP A 161 12.34 19.00 -25.52
CA ASP A 161 11.49 19.69 -26.46
C ASP A 161 10.18 20.13 -25.79
N GLU A 162 9.72 21.37 -26.02
CA GLU A 162 8.42 21.84 -25.54
C GLU A 162 7.28 20.93 -26.02
N ALA A 163 7.35 20.45 -27.27
CA ALA A 163 6.41 19.47 -27.79
C ALA A 163 6.39 18.13 -27.01
N GLN A 164 7.47 17.78 -26.29
CA GLN A 164 7.46 16.64 -25.37
C GLN A 164 6.62 16.97 -24.13
N VAL A 165 6.78 18.16 -23.56
CA VAL A 165 5.97 18.62 -22.43
C VAL A 165 4.49 18.64 -22.80
N ASP A 166 4.14 19.14 -23.98
CA ASP A 166 2.77 19.12 -24.49
C ASP A 166 2.18 17.71 -24.56
N ARG A 167 2.98 16.71 -24.96
CA ARG A 167 2.55 15.30 -24.95
C ARG A 167 2.27 14.79 -23.55
N LEU A 168 3.14 15.10 -22.57
CA LEU A 168 2.95 14.71 -21.18
C LEU A 168 1.68 15.32 -20.59
N VAL A 169 1.48 16.63 -20.79
CA VAL A 169 0.28 17.35 -20.35
C VAL A 169 -0.98 16.79 -21.01
N ARG A 170 -0.93 16.51 -22.32
CA ARG A 170 -2.05 15.91 -23.05
C ARG A 170 -2.50 14.60 -22.42
N ASN A 171 -1.59 13.72 -21.99
CA ASN A 171 -1.94 12.46 -21.34
C ASN A 171 -2.69 12.67 -20.02
N LEU A 172 -2.30 13.69 -19.24
CA LEU A 172 -3.01 14.06 -18.01
C LEU A 172 -4.39 14.66 -18.30
N LEU A 173 -4.53 15.47 -19.35
CA LEU A 173 -5.83 16.00 -19.77
C LEU A 173 -6.76 14.90 -20.28
N VAL A 174 -6.24 13.89 -20.97
CA VAL A 174 -7.01 12.70 -21.36
C VAL A 174 -7.50 11.94 -20.13
N LEU A 175 -6.66 11.79 -19.09
CA LEU A 175 -7.08 11.21 -17.82
C LEU A 175 -8.21 12.03 -17.18
N ALA A 176 -8.02 13.36 -17.06
CA ALA A 176 -9.02 14.25 -16.47
C ALA A 176 -10.39 14.13 -17.17
N ASN A 177 -10.37 14.04 -18.50
CA ASN A 177 -11.58 13.85 -19.29
C ASN A 177 -12.20 12.46 -19.06
N ARG A 178 -11.40 11.39 -19.01
CA ARG A 178 -11.89 10.02 -18.77
C ARG A 178 -12.57 9.86 -17.41
N VAL A 179 -12.03 10.52 -16.37
CA VAL A 179 -12.62 10.49 -15.03
C VAL A 179 -13.67 11.57 -14.81
N ARG A 180 -14.00 12.36 -15.83
CA ARG A 180 -14.97 13.47 -15.79
C ARG A 180 -14.65 14.43 -14.64
N ALA A 181 -13.39 14.86 -14.57
CA ALA A 181 -12.89 15.65 -13.45
C ALA A 181 -13.59 17.01 -13.31
N ASP A 182 -14.04 17.60 -14.41
CA ASP A 182 -14.80 18.86 -14.48
C ASP A 182 -16.22 18.76 -13.91
N GLU A 183 -16.79 17.56 -13.87
CA GLU A 183 -18.13 17.31 -13.31
C GLU A 183 -18.08 16.97 -11.80
N ARG A 184 -16.89 16.83 -11.22
CA ARG A 184 -16.70 16.42 -9.83
C ARG A 184 -16.41 17.63 -8.95
N SER A 185 -17.14 17.77 -7.84
CA SER A 185 -16.85 18.79 -6.85
C SER A 185 -15.51 18.53 -6.15
N ALA A 186 -14.70 19.58 -6.02
CA ALA A 186 -13.49 19.56 -5.21
C ALA A 186 -13.78 19.43 -3.70
N ASP A 187 -14.97 19.83 -3.28
CA ASP A 187 -15.40 19.86 -1.87
C ASP A 187 -16.12 18.56 -1.44
N ARG A 188 -15.98 17.49 -2.20
CA ARG A 188 -16.60 16.20 -1.85
C ARG A 188 -15.95 15.63 -0.59
N VAL A 189 -16.77 15.44 0.44
CA VAL A 189 -16.34 14.81 1.70
C VAL A 189 -16.11 13.31 1.45
N GLU A 190 -15.01 12.79 1.99
CA GLU A 190 -14.75 11.35 2.01
C GLU A 190 -15.77 10.67 2.94
N GLU A 191 -16.43 9.64 2.43
CA GLU A 191 -17.43 8.88 3.16
C GLU A 191 -17.02 7.41 3.24
N SER A 192 -17.19 6.81 4.41
CA SER A 192 -17.05 5.37 4.61
C SER A 192 -18.43 4.74 4.64
N VAL A 193 -18.71 3.86 3.69
CA VAL A 193 -20.01 3.18 3.56
C VAL A 193 -19.89 1.74 4.03
N ASP A 194 -20.75 1.30 4.95
CA ASP A 194 -20.84 -0.08 5.40
C ASP A 194 -22.01 -0.80 4.70
N ASP A 195 -21.81 -1.17 3.44
CA ASP A 195 -22.83 -1.83 2.62
C ASP A 195 -22.83 -3.36 2.85
N PRO A 196 -24.00 -3.96 3.18
CA PRO A 196 -24.13 -5.41 3.34
C PRO A 196 -23.83 -6.22 2.07
N ASP A 197 -24.18 -5.71 0.88
CA ASP A 197 -23.96 -6.41 -0.38
C ASP A 197 -22.48 -6.40 -0.78
N GLU A 198 -21.77 -5.30 -0.54
CA GLU A 198 -20.33 -5.21 -0.71
C GLU A 198 -19.59 -6.17 0.24
N ARG A 199 -20.03 -6.26 1.50
CA ARG A 199 -19.49 -7.25 2.45
C ARG A 199 -19.70 -8.69 1.98
N ALA A 200 -20.91 -8.99 1.45
CA ALA A 200 -21.21 -10.31 0.91
C ALA A 200 -20.35 -10.62 -0.32
N LEU A 201 -20.11 -9.62 -1.18
CA LEU A 201 -19.22 -9.74 -2.34
C LEU A 201 -17.77 -10.00 -1.90
N THR A 202 -17.25 -9.20 -0.97
CA THR A 202 -15.89 -9.35 -0.41
C THR A 202 -15.71 -10.75 0.19
N ARG A 203 -16.70 -11.24 0.95
CA ARG A 203 -16.69 -12.59 1.49
C ARG A 203 -16.64 -13.67 0.40
N ARG A 204 -17.44 -13.53 -0.66
CA ARG A 204 -17.43 -14.48 -1.80
C ARG A 204 -16.09 -14.48 -2.50
N ALA A 205 -15.48 -13.29 -2.71
CA ALA A 205 -14.16 -13.15 -3.32
C ALA A 205 -13.08 -13.82 -2.45
N ALA A 206 -13.09 -13.61 -1.13
CA ALA A 206 -12.16 -14.26 -0.20
C ALA A 206 -12.29 -15.79 -0.20
N ILE A 207 -13.52 -16.31 -0.22
CA ILE A 207 -13.77 -17.76 -0.32
C ILE A 207 -13.26 -18.31 -1.66
N ALA A 208 -13.53 -17.64 -2.77
CA ALA A 208 -13.09 -18.07 -4.09
C ALA A 208 -11.54 -18.01 -4.25
N GLY A 209 -10.87 -17.07 -3.57
CA GLY A 209 -9.41 -16.95 -3.55
C GLY A 209 -8.70 -17.89 -2.56
N THR A 210 -9.45 -18.62 -1.72
CA THR A 210 -8.85 -19.54 -0.74
C THR A 210 -8.41 -20.83 -1.41
N VAL A 211 -7.15 -21.19 -1.27
CA VAL A 211 -6.55 -22.41 -1.83
C VAL A 211 -6.34 -23.46 -0.73
N LEU A 212 -6.91 -24.64 -0.91
CA LEU A 212 -6.69 -25.78 -0.03
C LEU A 212 -5.39 -26.49 -0.41
N LEU A 213 -4.31 -26.21 0.30
CA LEU A 213 -2.98 -26.76 -0.02
C LEU A 213 -2.85 -28.24 0.34
N ARG A 214 -3.48 -28.67 1.44
CA ARG A 214 -3.39 -30.06 1.93
C ARG A 214 -4.61 -30.43 2.77
N ASN A 215 -5.18 -31.61 2.52
CA ASN A 215 -6.25 -32.21 3.33
C ASN A 215 -6.18 -33.74 3.30
N GLU A 216 -5.03 -34.27 3.63
CA GLU A 216 -4.82 -35.72 3.68
C GLU A 216 -5.29 -36.31 5.02
N PRO A 217 -5.77 -37.54 5.01
CA PRO A 217 -6.07 -38.27 6.25
C PRO A 217 -4.86 -38.35 7.14
N ARG A 218 -5.00 -38.09 8.44
CA ARG A 218 -3.91 -38.19 9.44
C ARG A 218 -3.45 -39.63 9.71
N ARG A 219 -4.30 -40.60 9.39
CA ARG A 219 -4.01 -42.04 9.56
C ARG A 219 -4.62 -42.79 8.38
N ALA A 220 -3.99 -43.91 8.01
CA ALA A 220 -4.53 -44.79 6.99
C ALA A 220 -5.97 -45.22 7.36
N GLY A 221 -6.89 -45.07 6.42
CA GLY A 221 -8.32 -45.43 6.58
C GLY A 221 -9.17 -44.40 7.33
N ALA A 222 -8.61 -43.25 7.76
CA ALA A 222 -9.40 -42.14 8.32
C ALA A 222 -9.91 -41.22 7.20
N ALA A 223 -10.96 -40.47 7.50
CA ALA A 223 -11.40 -39.35 6.62
C ALA A 223 -10.47 -38.14 6.75
N PRO A 224 -10.36 -37.30 5.71
CA PRO A 224 -9.74 -35.97 5.82
C PRO A 224 -10.37 -35.13 6.93
N VAL A 225 -9.61 -34.13 7.46
CA VAL A 225 -10.10 -33.25 8.53
C VAL A 225 -11.16 -32.26 7.98
N LEU A 226 -10.99 -31.83 6.74
CA LEU A 226 -11.95 -30.92 6.09
C LEU A 226 -12.82 -31.67 5.09
N PRO A 227 -14.11 -31.29 4.99
CA PRO A 227 -14.82 -30.32 5.81
C PRO A 227 -15.02 -30.78 7.26
N VAL A 228 -14.91 -29.84 8.21
CA VAL A 228 -15.17 -30.13 9.61
C VAL A 228 -16.66 -30.38 9.83
N ASP A 229 -17.01 -31.48 10.50
CA ASP A 229 -18.36 -31.66 11.02
C ASP A 229 -18.60 -30.71 12.20
N VAL A 230 -19.19 -29.57 11.90
CA VAL A 230 -19.45 -28.51 12.87
C VAL A 230 -20.29 -29.00 14.06
N ALA A 231 -21.23 -29.90 13.83
CA ALA A 231 -22.09 -30.44 14.89
C ALA A 231 -21.31 -31.36 15.89
N ALA A 232 -20.21 -31.93 15.44
CA ALA A 232 -19.36 -32.78 16.27
C ALA A 232 -18.29 -32.03 17.05
N VAL A 233 -18.05 -30.74 16.72
CA VAL A 233 -17.03 -29.93 17.42
C VAL A 233 -17.45 -29.65 18.86
N ARG A 234 -16.54 -29.87 19.82
CA ARG A 234 -16.76 -29.55 21.24
C ARG A 234 -15.74 -28.55 21.77
N ARG A 235 -14.56 -28.53 21.17
CA ARG A 235 -13.47 -27.64 21.57
C ARG A 235 -12.64 -27.25 20.36
N VAL A 236 -12.30 -25.95 20.26
CA VAL A 236 -11.43 -25.38 19.23
C VAL A 236 -10.26 -24.69 19.88
N ALA A 237 -9.04 -25.10 19.55
CA ALA A 237 -7.84 -24.37 19.90
C ALA A 237 -7.44 -23.45 18.75
N VAL A 238 -7.40 -22.14 19.01
CA VAL A 238 -6.91 -21.11 18.09
C VAL A 238 -5.54 -20.69 18.59
N ILE A 239 -4.51 -20.93 17.78
CA ILE A 239 -3.12 -20.70 18.19
C ILE A 239 -2.44 -19.79 17.18
N GLY A 240 -1.81 -18.74 17.66
CA GLY A 240 -1.03 -17.82 16.86
C GLY A 240 -1.36 -16.35 17.10
N PRO A 241 -0.36 -15.45 16.97
CA PRO A 241 -0.49 -14.04 17.32
C PRO A 241 -1.44 -13.29 16.37
N ASN A 242 -1.60 -13.75 15.15
CA ASN A 242 -2.45 -13.10 14.14
C ASN A 242 -3.94 -13.45 14.29
N ALA A 243 -4.30 -14.38 15.14
CA ALA A 243 -5.70 -14.80 15.29
C ALA A 243 -6.57 -13.75 15.98
N ASP A 244 -6.01 -12.96 16.91
CA ASP A 244 -6.70 -11.90 17.65
C ASP A 244 -6.29 -10.48 17.21
N ILE A 245 -5.70 -10.35 16.05
CA ILE A 245 -5.34 -9.08 15.44
C ILE A 245 -6.05 -8.98 14.09
N ASP A 246 -6.71 -7.85 13.84
CA ASP A 246 -7.28 -7.56 12.52
C ASP A 246 -6.15 -7.25 11.54
N ARG A 247 -5.80 -8.25 10.75
CA ARG A 247 -4.77 -8.21 9.71
C ARG A 247 -5.43 -8.21 8.33
N CYS A 248 -6.17 -7.15 8.02
CA CYS A 248 -6.85 -7.04 6.73
C CYS A 248 -5.90 -6.76 5.55
N MET A 249 -4.64 -6.37 5.84
CA MET A 249 -3.62 -6.13 4.81
C MET A 249 -2.20 -6.08 5.39
N GLY A 250 -1.20 -5.97 4.49
CA GLY A 250 0.23 -5.99 4.86
C GLY A 250 0.80 -4.67 5.39
N GLY A 251 0.04 -3.59 5.38
CA GLY A 251 0.49 -2.27 5.85
C GLY A 251 1.20 -1.44 4.78
N GLY A 252 2.02 -0.47 5.21
CA GLY A 252 2.73 0.44 4.31
C GLY A 252 1.81 1.40 3.55
N SER A 253 2.15 1.73 2.31
CA SER A 253 1.35 2.61 1.43
C SER A 253 -0.01 2.02 1.04
N ALA A 254 -0.19 0.71 1.19
CA ALA A 254 -1.46 0.03 0.94
C ALA A 254 -2.39 0.01 2.17
N SER A 255 -1.98 0.61 3.31
CA SER A 255 -2.78 0.62 4.53
C SER A 255 -4.12 1.32 4.32
N LEU A 256 -5.17 0.71 4.83
CA LEU A 256 -6.50 1.30 4.95
C LEU A 256 -7.06 1.06 6.35
N THR A 257 -8.02 1.87 6.75
CA THR A 257 -8.78 1.67 7.97
C THR A 257 -10.10 0.99 7.59
N PRO A 258 -10.32 -0.28 7.95
CA PRO A 258 -11.56 -0.95 7.61
C PRO A 258 -12.73 -0.35 8.37
N VAL A 259 -13.90 -0.32 7.74
CA VAL A 259 -15.16 0.16 8.39
C VAL A 259 -15.51 -0.72 9.58
N ARG A 260 -15.20 -2.01 9.50
CA ARG A 260 -15.39 -2.98 10.58
C ARG A 260 -14.11 -3.73 10.87
N HIS A 261 -13.81 -3.84 12.14
CA HIS A 261 -12.73 -4.69 12.65
C HIS A 261 -13.31 -6.02 13.12
N ARG A 262 -12.78 -7.13 12.59
CA ARG A 262 -13.16 -8.47 13.01
C ARG A 262 -11.98 -9.42 12.89
N THR A 263 -11.54 -9.94 14.00
CA THR A 263 -10.44 -10.90 14.06
C THR A 263 -10.90 -12.31 13.67
N LEU A 264 -9.94 -13.17 13.29
CA LEU A 264 -10.22 -14.59 13.05
C LEU A 264 -10.79 -15.26 14.29
N LEU A 265 -10.24 -14.95 15.47
CA LEU A 265 -10.70 -15.48 16.77
C LEU A 265 -12.18 -15.09 17.00
N GLN A 266 -12.56 -13.83 16.81
CA GLN A 266 -13.93 -13.39 16.90
C GLN A 266 -14.84 -14.13 15.91
N ALA A 267 -14.41 -14.28 14.65
CA ALA A 267 -15.19 -14.97 13.64
C ALA A 267 -15.43 -16.47 13.97
N ILE A 268 -14.44 -17.13 14.54
CA ILE A 268 -14.55 -18.51 15.01
C ILE A 268 -15.48 -18.60 16.24
N THR A 269 -15.32 -17.69 17.19
CA THR A 269 -16.14 -17.63 18.40
C THR A 269 -17.62 -17.39 18.07
N ASP A 270 -17.91 -16.44 17.18
CA ASP A 270 -19.28 -16.15 16.76
C ASP A 270 -19.92 -17.30 15.98
N ARG A 271 -19.13 -18.14 15.35
CA ARG A 271 -19.64 -19.27 14.56
C ARG A 271 -19.80 -20.56 15.34
N LEU A 272 -18.90 -20.84 16.27
CA LEU A 272 -18.77 -22.14 16.95
C LEU A 272 -18.81 -22.04 18.46
N GLY A 273 -18.59 -20.87 19.05
CA GLY A 273 -18.39 -20.66 20.47
C GLY A 273 -19.65 -20.74 21.33
N PRO A 274 -19.54 -20.38 22.61
CA PRO A 274 -20.62 -20.41 23.58
C PRO A 274 -21.85 -19.63 23.12
N GLY A 275 -23.03 -20.22 23.30
CA GLY A 275 -24.32 -19.63 22.89
C GLY A 275 -24.68 -19.81 21.42
N THR A 276 -23.83 -20.44 20.61
CA THR A 276 -24.15 -20.85 19.24
C THR A 276 -24.78 -22.25 19.21
N ALA A 277 -25.25 -22.69 18.04
CA ALA A 277 -25.78 -24.06 17.87
C ALA A 277 -24.70 -25.16 18.12
N THR A 278 -23.43 -24.82 17.98
CA THR A 278 -22.28 -25.73 18.25
C THR A 278 -21.90 -25.73 19.71
N ASP A 279 -21.96 -24.59 20.37
CA ASP A 279 -21.62 -24.36 21.78
C ASP A 279 -20.24 -24.95 22.18
N ALA A 280 -19.25 -24.76 21.31
CA ALA A 280 -17.91 -25.28 21.54
C ALA A 280 -17.09 -24.37 22.45
N GLU A 281 -16.23 -24.98 23.28
CA GLU A 281 -15.20 -24.26 24.01
C GLU A 281 -14.16 -23.70 23.04
N ILE A 282 -13.91 -22.38 23.06
CA ILE A 282 -12.87 -21.74 22.27
C ILE A 282 -11.70 -21.39 23.19
N VAL A 283 -10.54 -21.96 22.93
CA VAL A 283 -9.30 -21.68 23.65
C VAL A 283 -8.36 -20.94 22.72
N TYR A 284 -7.88 -19.78 23.15
CA TYR A 284 -6.92 -18.99 22.41
C TYR A 284 -5.59 -18.89 23.14
N GLU A 285 -4.51 -19.10 22.39
CA GLU A 285 -3.14 -18.91 22.86
C GLU A 285 -2.30 -18.22 21.80
N THR A 286 -1.59 -17.17 22.18
CA THR A 286 -0.70 -16.45 21.27
C THR A 286 0.44 -17.33 20.72
N GLY A 287 0.93 -18.26 21.56
CA GLY A 287 2.07 -19.12 21.22
C GLY A 287 3.38 -18.33 21.17
N VAL A 288 3.69 -17.74 20.01
CA VAL A 288 4.93 -16.97 19.81
C VAL A 288 4.59 -15.51 19.54
N ARG A 289 5.31 -14.59 20.18
CA ARG A 289 5.26 -13.16 19.83
C ARG A 289 6.12 -12.90 18.59
N ILE A 290 5.56 -12.16 17.62
CA ILE A 290 6.23 -11.76 16.37
C ILE A 290 6.21 -10.23 16.29
N ASP A 291 6.94 -9.59 17.20
CA ASP A 291 7.07 -8.13 17.19
C ASP A 291 8.37 -7.76 16.49
N ARG A 292 8.30 -7.35 15.23
CA ARG A 292 9.45 -6.86 14.46
C ARG A 292 9.95 -5.49 14.98
N LEU A 293 9.03 -4.69 15.46
CA LEU A 293 9.28 -3.37 16.07
C LEU A 293 8.60 -3.34 17.43
N THR A 294 9.01 -2.41 18.30
CA THR A 294 8.32 -2.14 19.56
C THR A 294 6.83 -1.91 19.29
N PRO A 295 5.93 -2.69 19.94
CA PRO A 295 4.50 -2.54 19.72
C PRO A 295 4.01 -1.13 20.01
N ILE A 296 3.07 -0.66 19.21
CA ILE A 296 2.38 0.61 19.45
C ILE A 296 1.53 0.46 20.70
N VAL A 297 1.60 1.46 21.59
CA VAL A 297 0.80 1.47 22.81
C VAL A 297 -0.68 1.57 22.45
N ARG A 298 -1.52 0.78 23.09
CA ARG A 298 -2.97 0.75 22.86
C ARG A 298 -3.60 2.11 23.24
N LYS A 299 -4.57 2.57 22.44
CA LYS A 299 -5.25 3.85 22.63
C LYS A 299 -5.77 4.08 24.06
N GLY A 300 -6.32 3.03 24.68
CA GLY A 300 -6.86 3.09 26.06
C GLY A 300 -5.81 3.33 27.16
N GLN A 301 -4.52 3.07 26.86
CA GLN A 301 -3.40 3.20 27.80
C GLN A 301 -2.68 4.55 27.73
N LEU A 302 -3.14 5.47 26.88
CA LEU A 302 -2.51 6.77 26.68
C LEU A 302 -3.38 7.89 27.29
N ARG A 303 -2.72 8.86 27.93
CA ARG A 303 -3.35 10.09 28.42
C ARG A 303 -2.51 11.29 28.02
N SER A 304 -3.14 12.31 27.47
CA SER A 304 -2.52 13.60 27.21
C SER A 304 -2.16 14.31 28.52
N PRO A 305 -1.36 15.38 28.51
CA PRO A 305 -1.12 16.21 29.69
C PRO A 305 -2.41 16.78 30.33
N ALA A 306 -3.46 16.96 29.53
CA ALA A 306 -4.77 17.41 30.01
C ALA A 306 -5.63 16.26 30.59
N GLY A 307 -5.15 14.99 30.49
CA GLY A 307 -5.88 13.81 30.98
C GLY A 307 -6.79 13.14 29.94
N ASP A 308 -6.91 13.69 28.75
CA ASP A 308 -7.71 13.12 27.66
C ASP A 308 -7.06 11.87 27.07
N PRO A 309 -7.83 10.93 26.48
CA PRO A 309 -7.28 9.77 25.80
C PRO A 309 -6.36 10.12 24.63
N GLY A 310 -5.12 9.67 24.66
CA GLY A 310 -4.12 9.94 23.61
C GLY A 310 -2.88 10.68 24.13
N LEU A 311 -2.12 11.27 23.21
CA LEU A 311 -0.95 12.09 23.48
C LEU A 311 -1.12 13.47 22.83
N THR A 312 -0.25 14.41 23.18
CA THR A 312 -0.16 15.71 22.54
C THR A 312 1.11 15.78 21.70
N VAL A 313 0.99 16.22 20.45
CA VAL A 313 2.14 16.51 19.56
C VAL A 313 2.25 18.00 19.41
N SER A 314 3.41 18.55 19.81
CA SER A 314 3.75 19.97 19.64
C SER A 314 4.84 20.08 18.59
N SER A 315 4.66 20.90 17.56
CA SER A 315 5.61 21.13 16.49
C SER A 315 6.25 22.52 16.62
N VAL A 316 7.56 22.60 16.45
CA VAL A 316 8.33 23.84 16.41
C VAL A 316 9.17 23.87 15.11
N ASN A 317 9.33 25.05 14.51
CA ASN A 317 10.23 25.21 13.37
C ASN A 317 11.67 25.30 13.87
N GLY A 318 12.55 24.44 13.33
CA GLY A 318 13.93 24.34 13.77
C GLY A 318 14.19 23.18 14.71
N SER A 319 15.33 23.23 15.38
CA SER A 319 15.80 22.22 16.36
C SER A 319 15.85 22.75 17.79
N ASP A 320 15.46 24.00 18.00
CA ASP A 320 15.44 24.64 19.33
C ASP A 320 14.07 24.43 19.97
N TRP A 321 14.03 23.64 21.03
CA TRP A 321 12.83 23.34 21.81
C TRP A 321 12.33 24.52 22.64
N ALA A 322 13.13 25.55 22.82
CA ALA A 322 12.71 26.80 23.45
C ALA A 322 11.99 27.76 22.49
N ALA A 323 11.95 27.42 21.19
CA ALA A 323 11.20 28.17 20.21
C ALA A 323 9.69 28.04 20.41
N ASP A 324 8.95 29.01 19.90
CA ASP A 324 7.49 29.02 19.99
C ASP A 324 6.88 27.80 19.29
N VAL A 325 5.90 27.19 19.96
CA VAL A 325 5.12 26.10 19.38
C VAL A 325 4.25 26.65 18.23
N VAL A 326 4.52 26.15 17.03
CA VAL A 326 3.78 26.54 15.81
C VAL A 326 2.44 25.85 15.75
N LEU A 327 2.40 24.58 16.18
CA LEU A 327 1.19 23.77 16.17
C LEU A 327 1.17 22.80 17.33
N GLN A 328 0.01 22.66 17.97
CA GLN A 328 -0.24 21.62 18.95
C GLN A 328 -1.50 20.83 18.55
N GLN A 329 -1.40 19.51 18.53
CA GLN A 329 -2.52 18.66 18.14
C GLN A 329 -2.56 17.34 18.94
N PRO A 330 -3.75 16.79 19.22
CA PRO A 330 -3.86 15.49 19.84
C PRO A 330 -3.50 14.36 18.84
N THR A 331 -2.94 13.27 19.37
CA THR A 331 -2.79 12.01 18.63
C THR A 331 -3.31 10.84 19.47
N PRO A 332 -4.11 9.94 18.90
CA PRO A 332 -4.65 8.80 19.63
C PRO A 332 -3.65 7.65 19.79
N THR A 333 -2.44 7.76 19.26
CA THR A 333 -1.47 6.68 19.13
C THR A 333 -0.05 7.16 19.35
N THR A 334 0.84 6.25 19.71
CA THR A 334 2.30 6.49 19.75
C THR A 334 2.95 6.46 18.36
N LEU A 335 2.20 6.17 17.29
CA LEU A 335 2.70 6.24 15.92
C LEU A 335 2.43 7.62 15.33
N VAL A 336 3.46 8.45 15.29
CA VAL A 336 3.42 9.76 14.63
C VAL A 336 4.24 9.70 13.36
N ARG A 337 3.63 10.07 12.24
CA ARG A 337 4.27 10.06 10.93
C ARG A 337 4.00 11.39 10.21
N PHE A 338 5.06 11.93 9.64
CA PHE A 338 4.99 13.06 8.71
C PHE A 338 5.38 12.52 7.33
N PHE A 339 4.40 12.28 6.48
CA PHE A 339 4.62 11.66 5.18
C PHE A 339 4.16 12.57 4.05
N GLY A 340 5.11 13.12 3.30
CA GLY A 340 4.85 13.96 2.13
C GLY A 340 4.38 15.39 2.42
N SER A 341 3.74 15.63 3.56
CA SER A 341 3.32 16.95 3.99
C SER A 341 3.45 17.10 5.51
N VAL A 342 3.61 18.31 5.95
CA VAL A 342 3.51 18.69 7.37
C VAL A 342 2.29 19.60 7.54
N PRO A 343 1.76 19.74 8.75
CA PRO A 343 0.66 20.66 9.01
C PRO A 343 0.97 22.10 8.64
N GLU A 344 -0.08 22.89 8.40
CA GLU A 344 0.06 24.31 8.07
C GLU A 344 0.85 25.06 9.15
N GLY A 345 1.77 25.93 8.71
CA GLY A 345 2.68 26.70 9.57
C GLY A 345 3.98 25.97 9.96
N VAL A 346 4.10 24.65 9.74
CA VAL A 346 5.29 23.87 10.01
C VAL A 346 6.21 23.87 8.78
N ASP A 347 7.49 24.22 8.96
CA ASP A 347 8.48 24.16 7.88
C ASP A 347 8.86 22.72 7.54
N PRO A 348 8.49 22.18 6.37
CA PRO A 348 8.74 20.78 6.02
C PRO A 348 10.23 20.41 5.92
N ARG A 349 11.12 21.39 5.86
CA ARG A 349 12.57 21.18 5.73
C ARG A 349 13.30 21.19 7.05
N LYS A 350 12.73 21.87 8.06
CA LYS A 350 13.39 22.07 9.34
C LYS A 350 12.36 22.26 10.46
N PHE A 351 11.93 21.17 11.04
CA PHE A 351 11.03 21.19 12.21
C PHE A 351 11.40 20.09 13.20
N SER A 352 10.90 20.23 14.41
CA SER A 352 10.96 19.21 15.44
C SER A 352 9.56 18.96 16.01
N ALA A 353 9.30 17.74 16.45
CA ALA A 353 8.03 17.37 17.08
C ALA A 353 8.27 16.83 18.50
N HIS A 354 7.62 17.42 19.50
CA HIS A 354 7.60 16.95 20.87
C HIS A 354 6.30 16.19 21.12
N ILE A 355 6.40 14.96 21.62
CA ILE A 355 5.25 14.10 21.89
C ILE A 355 5.20 13.88 23.39
N GLU A 356 4.08 14.26 24.01
CA GLU A 356 3.93 14.28 25.45
C GLU A 356 2.64 13.61 25.91
N GLY A 357 2.73 12.92 27.05
CA GLY A 357 1.61 12.28 27.71
C GLY A 357 2.06 11.23 28.71
N SER A 358 1.10 10.47 29.21
CA SER A 358 1.30 9.43 30.20
C SER A 358 0.88 8.06 29.64
N PHE A 359 1.63 7.03 30.01
CA PHE A 359 1.28 5.65 29.77
C PHE A 359 0.68 5.06 31.05
N VAL A 360 -0.50 4.45 30.92
CA VAL A 360 -1.20 3.76 32.02
C VAL A 360 -1.14 2.25 31.70
N PRO A 361 -0.30 1.47 32.38
CA PRO A 361 -0.19 0.03 32.16
C PRO A 361 -1.44 -0.71 32.64
N ASP A 362 -1.75 -1.84 32.01
CA ASP A 362 -2.86 -2.72 32.42
C ASP A 362 -2.48 -3.62 33.60
N VAL A 363 -1.20 -3.78 33.89
CA VAL A 363 -0.67 -4.64 34.95
C VAL A 363 0.45 -3.92 35.70
N ASP A 364 0.59 -4.23 36.97
CA ASP A 364 1.71 -3.76 37.79
C ASP A 364 2.98 -4.55 37.45
N GLY A 365 4.14 -3.91 37.59
CA GLY A 365 5.44 -4.54 37.40
C GLY A 365 6.39 -3.77 36.50
N PRO A 366 7.53 -4.36 36.13
CA PRO A 366 8.49 -3.76 35.24
C PRO A 366 7.97 -3.70 33.79
N HIS A 367 8.08 -2.50 33.17
CA HIS A 367 7.73 -2.27 31.78
C HIS A 367 8.96 -1.85 31.00
N THR A 368 9.13 -2.39 29.78
CA THR A 368 10.15 -1.93 28.85
C THR A 368 9.52 -0.98 27.84
N ILE A 369 10.02 0.25 27.79
CA ILE A 369 9.58 1.24 26.81
C ILE A 369 10.67 1.34 25.74
N GLY A 370 10.26 1.23 24.49
CA GLY A 370 11.13 1.41 23.32
C GLY A 370 10.61 2.53 22.42
N VAL A 371 11.53 3.21 21.74
CA VAL A 371 11.21 4.21 20.73
C VAL A 371 11.89 3.83 19.43
N VAL A 372 11.18 3.95 18.32
CA VAL A 372 11.72 3.80 16.97
C VAL A 372 11.52 5.11 16.24
N THR A 373 12.60 5.70 15.76
CA THR A 373 12.57 6.97 15.03
C THR A 373 13.44 6.89 13.78
N THR A 374 13.09 7.66 12.76
CA THR A 374 13.89 7.86 11.54
C THR A 374 14.73 9.13 11.58
N GLY A 375 14.62 9.92 12.64
CA GLY A 375 15.38 11.14 12.87
C GLY A 375 16.13 11.11 14.22
N PRO A 376 16.97 12.11 14.50
CA PRO A 376 17.59 12.28 15.81
C PRO A 376 16.50 12.47 16.87
N MET A 377 16.74 11.94 18.06
CA MET A 377 15.92 12.15 19.26
C MET A 377 16.54 13.20 20.15
#